data_57b97a6bc9f17ace0b8229d6626cbbce
#
_entry.id   57b97a6bc9f17ace0b8229d6626cbbce
#
_cell.length_a   1.000
_cell.length_b   1.000
_cell.length_c   1.000
_cell.angle_alpha   90.00
_cell.angle_beta   90.00
_cell.angle_gamma   90.00
#
_symmetry.space_group_name_H-M   'P 1'
#
loop_
_entity.id
_entity.type
_entity.pdbx_description
1 polymer ?
#
loop_
_entity_poly.entity_id
_entity_poly.type
_entity_poly.pdbx_seq_one_letter_code
_entity_poly.pdbx_strand_id
1 'polypeptide(L)'
;QSSLVGEGDSLALLRQIPSHSVSLILTDPPYHATKKRNIYGDRAFAEDRDYVDWMAEYAIEWRRVLQNNGSLFCFCDSSMSGKLDVLFSKNFNVLSHIVWTKPNDPGFDGWKGKMKKEALRQWYPHSERILFAEPAVEDNLFRSPFATFLRKARKKSGLSMHQLTARIGAHGKVNHGGAVSNWEDGRNTPSRDQYEKMRQALMATGKVEE
;
A
#
# COMPACT_ATOMS: atom_id res chain seq x y z
N GLN A 1 12.63 21.84 1.18
CA GLN A 1 12.56 20.48 1.73
C GLN A 1 13.98 19.99 1.89
N SER A 2 14.34 19.52 3.08
CA SER A 2 15.65 18.92 3.35
C SER A 2 15.49 17.39 3.25
N SER A 3 16.47 16.74 2.61
CA SER A 3 16.59 15.28 2.64
C SER A 3 17.73 14.90 3.57
N LEU A 4 17.54 13.80 4.30
CA LEU A 4 18.54 13.22 5.19
C LEU A 4 18.86 11.80 4.73
N VAL A 5 20.15 11.48 4.66
CA VAL A 5 20.62 10.12 4.38
C VAL A 5 21.25 9.57 5.65
N GLY A 6 20.78 8.44 6.13
CA GLY A 6 21.35 7.71 7.27
C GLY A 6 22.14 6.49 6.78
N GLU A 7 23.34 6.28 7.30
CA GLU A 7 24.14 5.08 7.08
C GLU A 7 24.22 4.27 8.36
N GLY A 8 24.00 2.94 8.28
CA GLY A 8 24.08 2.04 9.41
C GLY A 8 23.07 0.89 9.33
N ASP A 9 22.95 0.13 10.41
CA ASP A 9 21.93 -0.90 10.55
C ASP A 9 20.53 -0.28 10.52
N SER A 10 19.74 -0.70 9.53
CA SER A 10 18.44 -0.05 9.25
C SER A 10 17.42 -0.25 10.39
N LEU A 11 17.49 -1.37 11.13
CA LEU A 11 16.62 -1.59 12.28
C LEU A 11 16.99 -0.67 13.45
N ALA A 12 18.29 -0.49 13.70
CA ALA A 12 18.77 0.46 14.71
C ALA A 12 18.41 1.90 14.38
N LEU A 13 18.47 2.28 13.09
CA LEU A 13 18.06 3.59 12.61
C LEU A 13 16.55 3.79 12.72
N LEU A 14 15.74 2.80 12.34
CA LEU A 14 14.28 2.84 12.48
C LEU A 14 13.86 3.09 13.93
N ARG A 15 14.52 2.48 14.90
CA ARG A 15 14.24 2.66 16.34
C ARG A 15 14.43 4.09 16.83
N GLN A 16 15.19 4.92 16.13
CA GLN A 16 15.41 6.33 16.42
C GLN A 16 14.33 7.24 15.83
N ILE A 17 13.55 6.75 14.86
CA ILE A 17 12.48 7.51 14.24
C ILE A 17 11.28 7.58 15.18
N PRO A 18 10.68 8.77 15.39
CA PRO A 18 9.51 8.91 16.25
C PRO A 18 8.32 8.09 15.74
N SER A 19 7.49 7.58 16.67
CA SER A 19 6.26 6.86 16.31
C SER A 19 5.30 7.76 15.53
N HIS A 20 4.58 7.19 14.56
CA HIS A 20 3.56 7.87 13.76
C HIS A 20 4.05 9.13 13.02
N SER A 21 5.32 9.16 12.63
CA SER A 21 5.93 10.32 11.95
C SER A 21 6.14 10.14 10.46
N VAL A 22 6.09 8.90 9.97
CA VAL A 22 6.39 8.54 8.57
C VAL A 22 5.10 8.31 7.79
N SER A 23 4.97 8.95 6.63
CA SER A 23 3.78 8.77 5.77
C SER A 23 3.96 7.67 4.72
N LEU A 24 5.19 7.32 4.36
CA LEU A 24 5.49 6.31 3.35
C LEU A 24 6.74 5.54 3.72
N ILE A 25 6.65 4.22 3.66
CA ILE A 25 7.81 3.32 3.62
C ILE A 25 7.83 2.65 2.25
N LEU A 26 8.94 2.79 1.55
CA LEU A 26 9.25 2.08 0.32
C LEU A 26 10.56 1.36 0.53
N THR A 27 10.54 0.02 0.49
CA THR A 27 11.70 -0.79 0.86
C THR A 27 11.86 -2.00 -0.04
N ASP A 28 13.11 -2.31 -0.35
CA ASP A 28 13.54 -3.49 -1.09
C ASP A 28 14.55 -4.27 -0.20
N PRO A 29 14.04 -5.09 0.73
CA PRO A 29 14.91 -5.85 1.64
C PRO A 29 15.64 -6.97 0.90
N PRO A 30 16.75 -7.48 1.44
CA PRO A 30 17.41 -8.67 0.90
C PRO A 30 16.42 -9.80 0.69
N TYR A 31 16.49 -10.48 -0.46
CA TYR A 31 15.61 -11.61 -0.75
C TYR A 31 16.20 -12.90 -0.21
N HIS A 32 15.39 -13.70 0.48
CA HIS A 32 15.79 -14.99 1.03
C HIS A 32 16.42 -15.94 -0.01
N ALA A 33 15.92 -15.88 -1.27
CA ALA A 33 16.35 -16.76 -2.35
C ALA A 33 17.63 -16.29 -3.07
N THR A 34 18.26 -15.18 -2.65
CA THR A 34 19.47 -14.65 -3.32
C THR A 34 20.67 -15.55 -3.04
N LYS A 35 20.66 -16.72 -3.68
CA LYS A 35 21.78 -17.65 -3.62
C LYS A 35 22.97 -17.13 -4.45
N LYS A 36 24.10 -16.94 -3.84
CA LYS A 36 25.44 -16.93 -4.49
C LYS A 36 26.07 -15.63 -4.96
N ARG A 37 25.62 -14.46 -4.62
CA ARG A 37 26.48 -13.28 -4.76
C ARG A 37 26.51 -12.57 -3.42
N ASN A 38 27.71 -12.45 -2.84
CA ASN A 38 27.96 -11.59 -1.70
C ASN A 38 27.73 -10.14 -2.15
N ILE A 39 26.49 -9.70 -2.17
CA ILE A 39 26.18 -8.29 -2.24
C ILE A 39 26.47 -7.77 -0.83
N TYR A 40 27.32 -6.75 -0.73
CA TYR A 40 27.62 -6.14 0.56
C TYR A 40 26.32 -5.70 1.25
N GLY A 41 26.11 -6.19 2.46
CA GLY A 41 24.88 -5.92 3.22
C GLY A 41 23.76 -6.95 3.04
N ASP A 42 23.85 -7.88 2.07
CA ASP A 42 22.89 -8.98 1.96
C ASP A 42 23.07 -9.99 3.10
N ARG A 43 21.93 -10.42 3.65
CA ARG A 43 21.89 -11.43 4.70
C ARG A 43 21.42 -12.75 4.11
N ALA A 44 22.23 -13.79 4.25
CA ALA A 44 21.84 -15.15 3.92
C ALA A 44 21.02 -15.75 5.08
N PHE A 45 19.90 -16.38 4.75
CA PHE A 45 19.07 -17.12 5.70
C PHE A 45 19.12 -18.61 5.36
N ALA A 46 19.21 -19.45 6.40
CA ALA A 46 19.26 -20.89 6.22
C ALA A 46 17.88 -21.43 5.80
N GLU A 47 16.84 -20.97 6.45
CA GLU A 47 15.46 -21.39 6.23
C GLU A 47 14.53 -20.19 6.00
N ASP A 48 13.40 -20.46 5.36
CA ASP A 48 12.33 -19.49 5.14
C ASP A 48 11.84 -18.86 6.45
N ARG A 49 11.83 -19.66 7.52
CA ARG A 49 11.41 -19.22 8.86
C ARG A 49 12.33 -18.13 9.40
N ASP A 50 13.63 -18.31 9.28
CA ASP A 50 14.61 -17.33 9.78
C ASP A 50 14.44 -15.97 9.08
N TYR A 51 14.14 -16.02 7.78
CA TYR A 51 13.83 -14.82 7.02
C TYR A 51 12.53 -14.15 7.48
N VAL A 52 11.47 -14.93 7.70
CA VAL A 52 10.16 -14.41 8.18
C VAL A 52 10.31 -13.82 9.58
N ASP A 53 11.05 -14.48 10.48
CA ASP A 53 11.27 -14.00 11.85
C ASP A 53 12.08 -12.68 11.83
N TRP A 54 13.08 -12.58 10.97
CA TRP A 54 13.83 -11.34 10.77
C TRP A 54 12.94 -10.21 10.23
N MET A 55 12.11 -10.49 9.23
CA MET A 55 11.16 -9.51 8.67
C MET A 55 10.09 -9.08 9.69
N ALA A 56 9.78 -9.95 10.67
CA ALA A 56 8.83 -9.61 11.73
C ALA A 56 9.31 -8.46 12.60
N GLU A 57 10.61 -8.37 12.89
CA GLU A 57 11.18 -7.25 13.66
C GLU A 57 10.99 -5.92 12.90
N TYR A 58 11.21 -5.94 11.58
CA TYR A 58 10.97 -4.77 10.74
C TYR A 58 9.50 -4.40 10.66
N ALA A 59 8.62 -5.39 10.51
CA ALA A 59 7.18 -5.13 10.43
C ALA A 59 6.66 -4.42 11.70
N ILE A 60 7.15 -4.79 12.88
CA ILE A 60 6.81 -4.13 14.14
C ILE A 60 7.26 -2.66 14.12
N GLU A 61 8.50 -2.39 13.72
CA GLU A 61 9.03 -1.03 13.68
C GLU A 61 8.38 -0.20 12.57
N TRP A 62 8.14 -0.76 11.39
CA TRP A 62 7.40 -0.08 10.34
C TRP A 62 6.00 0.31 10.80
N ARG A 63 5.30 -0.60 11.51
CA ARG A 63 3.98 -0.28 12.08
C ARG A 63 4.07 0.86 13.11
N ARG A 64 5.12 0.87 13.92
CA ARG A 64 5.33 1.91 14.94
C ARG A 64 5.58 3.29 14.32
N VAL A 65 6.45 3.38 13.31
CA VAL A 65 6.85 4.67 12.73
C VAL A 65 5.82 5.22 11.73
N LEU A 66 5.04 4.35 11.07
CA LEU A 66 4.02 4.79 10.12
C LEU A 66 2.88 5.52 10.82
N GLN A 67 2.47 6.62 10.21
CA GLN A 67 1.21 7.28 10.53
C GLN A 67 0.04 6.32 10.27
N ASN A 68 -1.09 6.51 10.94
CA ASN A 68 -2.27 5.66 10.73
C ASN A 68 -2.79 5.65 9.29
N ASN A 69 -2.49 6.69 8.51
CA ASN A 69 -2.77 6.82 7.08
C ASN A 69 -1.52 6.63 6.21
N GLY A 70 -0.45 6.12 6.78
CA GLY A 70 0.77 5.85 6.07
C GLY A 70 0.65 4.62 5.16
N SER A 71 1.59 4.48 4.24
CA SER A 71 1.64 3.39 3.27
C SER A 71 2.96 2.65 3.36
N LEU A 72 2.89 1.32 3.25
CA LEU A 72 4.03 0.44 3.15
C LEU A 72 4.05 -0.20 1.76
N PHE A 73 5.16 -0.07 1.04
CA PHE A 73 5.48 -0.83 -0.17
C PHE A 73 6.74 -1.64 0.09
N CYS A 74 6.60 -2.95 0.14
CA CYS A 74 7.71 -3.87 0.39
C CYS A 74 7.91 -4.80 -0.80
N PHE A 75 9.06 -4.69 -1.45
CA PHE A 75 9.46 -5.61 -2.50
C PHE A 75 9.79 -6.97 -1.91
N CYS A 76 9.49 -8.02 -2.65
CA CYS A 76 9.84 -9.38 -2.26
C CYS A 76 9.87 -10.34 -3.46
N ASP A 77 10.56 -11.44 -3.27
CA ASP A 77 10.49 -12.57 -4.20
C ASP A 77 9.08 -13.17 -4.21
N SER A 78 8.66 -13.65 -5.38
CA SER A 78 7.33 -14.24 -5.57
C SER A 78 7.10 -15.47 -4.67
N SER A 79 8.14 -16.23 -4.35
CA SER A 79 8.06 -17.42 -3.48
C SER A 79 7.80 -17.08 -2.01
N MET A 80 8.23 -15.89 -1.58
CA MET A 80 8.08 -15.41 -0.21
C MET A 80 6.85 -14.53 -0.01
N SER A 81 6.23 -14.04 -1.08
CA SER A 81 5.13 -13.06 -1.00
C SER A 81 3.97 -13.52 -0.15
N GLY A 82 3.55 -14.78 -0.26
CA GLY A 82 2.46 -15.33 0.57
C GLY A 82 2.81 -15.44 2.06
N LYS A 83 4.09 -15.75 2.39
CA LYS A 83 4.54 -15.82 3.79
C LYS A 83 4.63 -14.43 4.42
N LEU A 84 5.11 -13.46 3.65
CA LEU A 84 5.16 -12.07 4.09
C LEU A 84 3.77 -11.43 4.19
N ASP A 85 2.82 -11.81 3.33
CA ASP A 85 1.42 -11.39 3.45
C ASP A 85 0.84 -11.83 4.80
N VAL A 86 0.98 -13.13 5.15
CA VAL A 86 0.53 -13.65 6.45
C VAL A 86 1.25 -12.96 7.61
N LEU A 87 2.54 -12.67 7.48
CA LEU A 87 3.28 -11.93 8.49
C LEU A 87 2.75 -10.52 8.66
N PHE A 88 2.62 -9.77 7.57
CA PHE A 88 2.19 -8.37 7.60
C PHE A 88 0.74 -8.23 8.06
N SER A 89 -0.13 -9.18 7.73
CA SER A 89 -1.54 -9.18 8.17
C SER A 89 -1.72 -9.19 9.69
N LYS A 90 -0.67 -9.42 10.47
CA LYS A 90 -0.70 -9.28 11.94
C LYS A 90 -0.75 -7.82 12.40
N ASN A 91 -0.20 -6.90 11.61
CA ASN A 91 -0.02 -5.49 11.99
C ASN A 91 -0.54 -4.50 10.93
N PHE A 92 -0.85 -5.00 9.75
CA PHE A 92 -1.23 -4.22 8.58
C PHE A 92 -2.45 -4.81 7.89
N ASN A 93 -3.19 -4.00 7.17
CA ASN A 93 -4.12 -4.44 6.13
C ASN A 93 -3.32 -4.54 4.83
N VAL A 94 -3.07 -5.74 4.34
CA VAL A 94 -2.46 -5.95 3.03
C VAL A 94 -3.50 -5.68 1.95
N LEU A 95 -3.32 -4.60 1.20
CA LEU A 95 -4.30 -4.09 0.25
C LEU A 95 -4.12 -4.68 -1.14
N SER A 96 -2.88 -4.97 -1.54
CA SER A 96 -2.60 -5.44 -2.89
C SER A 96 -1.24 -6.12 -3.00
N HIS A 97 -1.20 -7.14 -3.88
CA HIS A 97 0.04 -7.70 -4.41
C HIS A 97 0.28 -7.12 -5.80
N ILE A 98 1.17 -6.14 -5.89
CA ILE A 98 1.55 -5.55 -7.16
C ILE A 98 2.55 -6.49 -7.84
N VAL A 99 2.31 -6.80 -9.10
CA VAL A 99 3.21 -7.62 -9.92
C VAL A 99 4.06 -6.70 -10.76
N TRP A 100 5.35 -6.63 -10.44
CA TRP A 100 6.31 -5.92 -11.27
C TRP A 100 6.93 -6.88 -12.27
N THR A 101 6.51 -6.77 -13.52
CA THR A 101 7.06 -7.59 -14.61
C THR A 101 8.38 -7.01 -15.09
N LYS A 102 9.41 -7.84 -15.16
CA LYS A 102 10.70 -7.44 -15.73
C LYS A 102 10.59 -7.41 -17.25
N PRO A 103 11.16 -6.40 -17.92
CA PRO A 103 11.14 -6.34 -19.38
C PRO A 103 11.81 -7.56 -19.97
N ASN A 104 11.25 -8.07 -21.05
CA ASN A 104 11.76 -9.23 -21.79
C ASN A 104 12.87 -8.77 -22.75
N ASP A 105 13.87 -8.04 -22.25
CA ASP A 105 14.97 -7.54 -23.05
C ASP A 105 15.99 -8.65 -23.27
N PRO A 106 16.36 -8.95 -24.54
CA PRO A 106 17.39 -9.93 -24.85
C PRO A 106 18.72 -9.70 -24.17
N GLY A 107 19.07 -8.46 -23.85
CA GLY A 107 20.30 -8.09 -23.10
C GLY A 107 20.22 -8.39 -21.61
N PHE A 108 19.03 -8.51 -21.03
CA PHE A 108 18.80 -8.80 -19.60
C PHE A 108 18.76 -10.29 -19.28
N ASP A 109 18.82 -11.12 -20.29
CA ASP A 109 18.52 -12.55 -20.27
C ASP A 109 19.72 -13.45 -19.92
N GLY A 110 20.60 -13.05 -19.03
CA GLY A 110 21.73 -13.86 -18.57
C GLY A 110 21.38 -15.27 -18.08
N TRP A 111 20.12 -15.59 -17.92
CA TRP A 111 19.61 -16.89 -17.46
C TRP A 111 19.03 -17.78 -18.57
N LYS A 112 18.45 -17.24 -19.64
CA LYS A 112 17.80 -18.02 -20.70
C LYS A 112 18.77 -18.98 -21.43
N GLY A 113 20.03 -18.61 -21.57
CA GLY A 113 21.04 -19.47 -22.20
C GLY A 113 21.59 -20.60 -21.30
N LYS A 114 21.28 -20.58 -20.00
CA LYS A 114 21.86 -21.53 -19.02
C LYS A 114 20.90 -22.58 -18.49
N MET A 115 19.60 -22.47 -18.79
CA MET A 115 18.60 -23.41 -18.31
C MET A 115 18.19 -24.37 -19.42
N LYS A 116 18.36 -25.66 -19.17
CA LYS A 116 17.82 -26.71 -20.05
C LYS A 116 16.30 -26.71 -19.83
N LYS A 117 15.53 -26.38 -20.87
CA LYS A 117 14.06 -26.29 -20.82
C LYS A 117 13.41 -27.58 -20.32
N GLU A 118 14.00 -28.71 -20.66
CA GLU A 118 13.52 -30.05 -20.30
C GLU A 118 13.66 -30.35 -18.78
N ALA A 119 14.52 -29.61 -18.07
CA ALA A 119 14.73 -29.76 -16.64
C ALA A 119 13.91 -28.79 -15.78
N LEU A 120 13.15 -27.89 -16.38
CA LEU A 120 12.34 -26.92 -15.67
C LEU A 120 11.07 -27.57 -15.10
N ARG A 121 10.99 -27.62 -13.77
CA ARG A 121 9.77 -28.04 -13.05
C ARG A 121 8.89 -26.88 -12.60
N GLN A 122 9.30 -25.64 -12.85
CA GLN A 122 8.57 -24.43 -12.48
C GLN A 122 8.65 -23.40 -13.59
N TRP A 123 7.69 -22.51 -13.61
CA TRP A 123 7.73 -21.37 -14.52
C TRP A 123 8.90 -20.46 -14.17
N TYR A 124 9.52 -19.88 -15.20
CA TYR A 124 10.59 -18.92 -15.02
C TYR A 124 10.05 -17.64 -14.34
N PRO A 125 10.68 -17.16 -13.24
CA PRO A 125 10.21 -15.96 -12.54
C PRO A 125 10.57 -14.70 -13.33
N HIS A 126 9.61 -14.17 -14.09
CA HIS A 126 9.74 -12.91 -14.81
C HIS A 126 9.22 -11.70 -14.04
N SER A 127 8.88 -11.86 -12.79
CA SER A 127 8.26 -10.81 -12.00
C SER A 127 8.71 -10.87 -10.55
N GLU A 128 8.69 -9.72 -9.93
CA GLU A 128 8.76 -9.55 -8.48
C GLU A 128 7.41 -9.16 -7.93
N ARG A 129 7.26 -9.21 -6.63
CA ARG A 129 6.05 -8.77 -5.93
C ARG A 129 6.37 -7.55 -5.11
N ILE A 130 5.40 -6.65 -5.02
CA ILE A 130 5.44 -5.55 -4.07
C ILE A 130 4.17 -5.68 -3.24
N LEU A 131 4.33 -5.91 -1.94
CA LEU A 131 3.22 -5.91 -1.01
C LEU A 131 2.90 -4.46 -0.66
N PHE A 132 1.70 -4.03 -1.02
CA PHE A 132 1.16 -2.74 -0.64
C PHE A 132 0.24 -2.90 0.56
N ALA A 133 0.56 -2.22 1.65
CA ALA A 133 -0.17 -2.35 2.90
C ALA A 133 -0.32 -1.00 3.61
N GLU A 134 -1.29 -0.91 4.48
CA GLU A 134 -1.51 0.19 5.41
C GLU A 134 -1.56 -0.31 6.85
N PRO A 135 -1.26 0.50 7.86
CA PRO A 135 -1.38 0.11 9.26
C PRO A 135 -2.78 -0.39 9.61
N ALA A 136 -2.90 -1.56 10.23
CA ALA A 136 -4.17 -2.01 10.78
C ALA A 136 -4.57 -1.08 11.94
N VAL A 137 -5.79 -0.54 11.89
CA VAL A 137 -6.41 0.25 12.94
C VAL A 137 -7.69 -0.46 13.38
N GLU A 138 -8.05 -0.33 14.66
CA GLU A 138 -9.19 -1.05 15.25
C GLU A 138 -10.53 -0.70 14.61
N ASP A 139 -10.67 0.51 14.08
CA ASP A 139 -11.83 0.94 13.28
C ASP A 139 -11.60 0.68 11.79
N ASN A 140 -12.04 -0.40 11.36
CA ASN A 140 -12.00 -1.14 10.09
C ASN A 140 -11.96 -0.40 8.74
N LEU A 141 -11.75 0.89 8.65
CA LEU A 141 -11.48 1.58 7.39
C LEU A 141 -10.76 2.89 7.70
N PHE A 142 -9.45 2.88 7.50
CA PHE A 142 -8.76 4.17 7.41
C PHE A 142 -9.33 4.91 6.19
N ARG A 143 -10.26 5.82 6.48
CA ARG A 143 -10.76 6.71 5.45
C ARG A 143 -9.74 7.79 5.19
N SER A 144 -9.46 8.04 3.92
CA SER A 144 -8.63 9.18 3.53
C SER A 144 -9.14 10.46 4.22
N PRO A 145 -8.27 11.44 4.52
CA PRO A 145 -8.70 12.72 5.09
C PRO A 145 -9.87 13.34 4.31
N PHE A 146 -9.84 13.21 2.98
CA PHE A 146 -10.92 13.66 2.10
C PHE A 146 -12.25 12.91 2.36
N ALA A 147 -12.21 11.58 2.45
CA ALA A 147 -13.42 10.78 2.71
C ALA A 147 -14.03 11.10 4.08
N THR A 148 -13.18 11.29 5.10
CA THR A 148 -13.61 11.71 6.44
C THR A 148 -14.22 13.10 6.43
N PHE A 149 -13.58 14.05 5.74
CA PHE A 149 -14.10 15.40 5.56
C PHE A 149 -15.44 15.40 4.85
N LEU A 150 -15.54 14.74 3.71
CA LEU A 150 -16.76 14.65 2.92
C LEU A 150 -17.92 14.09 3.74
N ARG A 151 -17.69 13.00 4.47
CA ARG A 151 -18.72 12.40 5.34
C ARG A 151 -19.19 13.36 6.42
N LYS A 152 -18.27 14.08 7.07
CA LYS A 152 -18.61 15.09 8.07
C LYS A 152 -19.42 16.23 7.46
N ALA A 153 -18.98 16.78 6.33
CA ALA A 153 -19.65 17.87 5.62
C ALA A 153 -21.06 17.46 5.18
N ARG A 154 -21.23 16.28 4.59
CA ARG A 154 -22.54 15.76 4.21
C ARG A 154 -23.46 15.58 5.41
N LYS A 155 -22.98 14.99 6.51
CA LYS A 155 -23.78 14.84 7.73
C LYS A 155 -24.20 16.20 8.28
N LYS A 156 -23.29 17.18 8.31
CA LYS A 156 -23.57 18.55 8.75
C LYS A 156 -24.63 19.23 7.85
N SER A 157 -24.57 18.98 6.55
CA SER A 157 -25.55 19.51 5.59
C SER A 157 -26.96 18.92 5.75
N GLY A 158 -27.11 17.77 6.41
CA GLY A 158 -28.35 17.04 6.56
C GLY A 158 -28.76 16.22 5.32
N LEU A 159 -27.90 16.15 4.30
CA LEU A 159 -28.18 15.37 3.09
C LEU A 159 -27.87 13.89 3.31
N SER A 160 -28.74 13.01 2.81
CA SER A 160 -28.40 11.60 2.63
C SER A 160 -27.41 11.42 1.48
N MET A 161 -26.72 10.29 1.42
CA MET A 161 -25.84 9.94 0.28
C MET A 161 -26.61 9.97 -1.04
N HIS A 162 -27.84 9.45 -1.04
CA HIS A 162 -28.69 9.44 -2.22
C HIS A 162 -29.06 10.86 -2.67
N GLN A 163 -29.43 11.75 -1.74
CA GLN A 163 -29.76 13.14 -2.05
C GLN A 163 -28.57 13.92 -2.60
N LEU A 164 -27.37 13.72 -2.03
CA LEU A 164 -26.17 14.36 -2.55
C LEU A 164 -25.80 13.81 -3.94
N THR A 165 -25.87 12.49 -4.12
CA THR A 165 -25.65 11.83 -5.41
C THR A 165 -26.58 12.36 -6.48
N ALA A 166 -27.87 12.50 -6.16
CA ALA A 166 -28.87 13.06 -7.08
C ALA A 166 -28.58 14.52 -7.48
N ARG A 167 -28.20 15.36 -6.52
CA ARG A 167 -27.87 16.77 -6.77
C ARG A 167 -26.67 16.97 -7.69
N ILE A 168 -25.69 16.09 -7.64
CA ILE A 168 -24.48 16.18 -8.47
C ILE A 168 -24.57 15.35 -9.75
N GLY A 169 -25.66 14.62 -9.97
CA GLY A 169 -25.84 13.78 -11.16
C GLY A 169 -24.88 12.59 -11.24
N ALA A 170 -24.37 12.09 -10.11
CA ALA A 170 -23.36 11.04 -10.05
C ALA A 170 -23.95 9.65 -9.75
N HIS A 171 -25.06 9.30 -10.36
CA HIS A 171 -25.68 7.98 -10.21
C HIS A 171 -24.85 6.90 -10.88
N GLY A 172 -24.54 5.81 -10.14
CA GLY A 172 -23.95 4.61 -10.71
C GLY A 172 -24.97 3.82 -11.55
N LYS A 173 -24.49 3.07 -12.55
CA LYS A 173 -25.35 2.25 -13.43
C LYS A 173 -26.08 1.11 -12.70
N VAL A 174 -25.60 0.68 -11.56
CA VAL A 174 -26.04 -0.57 -10.89
C VAL A 174 -26.44 -0.38 -9.43
N ASN A 175 -26.08 0.71 -8.77
CA ASN A 175 -26.30 0.88 -7.34
C ASN A 175 -26.72 2.31 -6.97
N HIS A 176 -27.85 2.43 -6.26
CA HIS A 176 -28.42 3.72 -5.87
C HIS A 176 -27.58 4.54 -4.88
N GLY A 177 -26.55 3.95 -4.25
CA GLY A 177 -25.59 4.65 -3.39
C GLY A 177 -24.59 5.52 -4.15
N GLY A 178 -24.39 5.25 -5.42
CA GLY A 178 -23.62 6.05 -6.34
C GLY A 178 -22.18 6.31 -5.95
N ALA A 179 -21.58 7.30 -6.61
CA ALA A 179 -20.19 7.69 -6.42
C ALA A 179 -19.90 8.23 -5.00
N VAL A 180 -20.86 8.89 -4.36
CA VAL A 180 -20.68 9.50 -3.02
C VAL A 180 -20.33 8.42 -1.97
N SER A 181 -20.97 7.25 -2.01
CA SER A 181 -20.64 6.16 -1.09
C SER A 181 -19.18 5.72 -1.25
N ASN A 182 -18.73 5.54 -2.49
CA ASN A 182 -17.35 5.14 -2.77
C ASN A 182 -16.33 6.20 -2.30
N TRP A 183 -16.66 7.48 -2.44
CA TRP A 183 -15.81 8.58 -1.98
C TRP A 183 -15.76 8.66 -0.45
N GLU A 184 -16.88 8.47 0.24
CA GLU A 184 -16.94 8.44 1.70
C GLU A 184 -16.30 7.20 2.33
N ASP A 185 -16.21 6.12 1.56
CA ASP A 185 -15.52 4.90 1.96
C ASP A 185 -14.02 4.91 1.56
N GLY A 186 -13.57 5.97 0.86
CA GLY A 186 -12.18 6.11 0.43
C GLY A 186 -11.77 5.18 -0.73
N ARG A 187 -12.73 4.53 -1.39
CA ARG A 187 -12.45 3.59 -2.49
C ARG A 187 -11.92 4.28 -3.75
N ASN A 188 -12.33 5.51 -3.97
CA ASN A 188 -11.85 6.37 -5.04
C ASN A 188 -12.11 7.84 -4.68
N THR A 189 -11.64 8.76 -5.53
CA THR A 189 -11.83 10.20 -5.38
C THR A 189 -12.68 10.76 -6.52
N PRO A 190 -13.44 11.85 -6.29
CA PRO A 190 -14.15 12.52 -7.34
C PRO A 190 -13.20 13.17 -8.35
N SER A 191 -13.63 13.31 -9.59
CA SER A 191 -12.99 14.23 -10.53
C SER A 191 -13.17 15.68 -10.06
N ARG A 192 -12.38 16.60 -10.61
CA ARG A 192 -12.47 18.03 -10.27
C ARG A 192 -13.89 18.59 -10.47
N ASP A 193 -14.53 18.26 -11.60
CA ASP A 193 -15.91 18.69 -11.90
C ASP A 193 -16.91 18.14 -10.87
N GLN A 194 -16.79 16.85 -10.51
CA GLN A 194 -17.64 16.23 -9.50
C GLN A 194 -17.41 16.83 -8.11
N TYR A 195 -16.18 17.16 -7.77
CA TYR A 195 -15.84 17.84 -6.51
C TYR A 195 -16.49 19.21 -6.44
N GLU A 196 -16.41 20.03 -7.48
CA GLU A 196 -17.02 21.37 -7.51
C GLU A 196 -18.54 21.31 -7.40
N LYS A 197 -19.20 20.41 -8.13
CA LYS A 197 -20.65 20.16 -8.00
C LYS A 197 -21.04 19.75 -6.59
N MET A 198 -20.25 18.88 -5.97
CA MET A 198 -20.48 18.42 -4.60
C MET A 198 -20.32 19.56 -3.59
N ARG A 199 -19.26 20.36 -3.71
CA ARG A 199 -19.00 21.53 -2.89
C ARG A 199 -20.21 22.50 -2.95
N GLN A 200 -20.63 22.85 -4.15
CA GLN A 200 -21.80 23.72 -4.36
C GLN A 200 -23.08 23.13 -3.75
N ALA A 201 -23.33 21.84 -3.92
CA ALA A 201 -24.51 21.18 -3.37
C ALA A 201 -24.53 21.17 -1.83
N LEU A 202 -23.35 21.01 -1.20
CA LEU A 202 -23.22 21.05 0.26
C LEU A 202 -23.38 22.47 0.80
N MET A 203 -22.75 23.47 0.19
CA MET A 203 -22.83 24.87 0.59
C MET A 203 -24.24 25.45 0.40
N ALA A 204 -24.95 25.04 -0.65
CA ALA A 204 -26.33 25.46 -0.90
C ALA A 204 -27.30 25.09 0.24
N THR A 205 -26.93 24.25 1.17
CA THR A 205 -27.73 23.95 2.37
C THR A 205 -27.63 25.03 3.44
N GLY A 206 -26.65 25.96 3.35
CA GLY A 206 -26.39 27.00 4.34
C GLY A 206 -25.81 26.48 5.67
N LYS A 207 -25.51 25.18 5.77
CA LYS A 207 -25.02 24.53 6.99
C LYS A 207 -23.55 24.20 6.96
N VAL A 208 -22.94 24.27 5.78
CA VAL A 208 -21.51 23.96 5.55
C VAL A 208 -20.86 25.22 4.99
N GLU A 209 -19.79 25.66 5.65
CA GLU A 209 -18.94 26.77 5.21
C GLU A 209 -17.84 26.26 4.28
N GLU A 210 -17.16 27.18 3.59
CA GLU A 210 -16.07 26.88 2.66
C GLU A 210 -14.91 26.10 3.27
#